data_e3557c4c023e2a4bffa93e39a8956720
#
_entry.id   e3557c4c023e2a4bffa93e39a8956720
#
_cell.length_a   1.000
_cell.length_b   1.000
_cell.length_c   1.000
_cell.angle_alpha   90.00
_cell.angle_beta   90.00
_cell.angle_gamma   90.00
#
_symmetry.space_group_name_H-M   'P 1'
#
loop_
_entity.id
_entity.type
_entity.pdbx_description
1 polymer ?
#
loop_
_entity_poly.entity_id
_entity_poly.type
_entity_poly.pdbx_seq_one_letter_code
_entity_poly.pdbx_strand_id
1 'polypeptide(L)'
;EQHHRAIYDSESTGHLCWIFLKEAKENHDMHFHDDLNRHIGEGDSYKRARPFHATILATTQAGLKNLFKLISMSNVDYFFRVPRIPRSQLSKLREGLLIGSACSNGEIFEAMMQKGVEEAKNRAKFYDYIEVMPKPVYAPLIEQELVKNEADLEEIISNLVKIGDELGKLVVATGNVHYLNEEDAIYRKILVGSMGGANPLNRHSLPKVHFRTTDEMLTEFQFLGQDVAKRIVVE
;
A
#
# COMPACT_ATOMS: atom_id res chain seq x y z
N GLU A 1 -36.59 -7.23 -17.34
CA GLU A 1 -35.87 -7.51 -16.08
C GLU A 1 -34.85 -8.63 -16.29
N GLN A 2 -33.67 -8.29 -16.80
CA GLN A 2 -32.61 -9.27 -17.08
C GLN A 2 -31.29 -8.83 -16.39
N HIS A 3 -31.42 -8.21 -15.20
CA HIS A 3 -30.29 -7.87 -14.35
C HIS A 3 -29.51 -9.13 -13.94
N HIS A 4 -28.21 -8.99 -13.82
CA HIS A 4 -27.25 -10.05 -13.45
C HIS A 4 -26.95 -11.11 -14.54
N ARG A 5 -27.14 -10.78 -15.80
CA ARG A 5 -26.51 -11.52 -16.90
C ARG A 5 -25.33 -10.72 -17.43
N ALA A 6 -24.14 -11.31 -17.42
CA ALA A 6 -22.88 -10.64 -17.78
C ALA A 6 -22.93 -9.83 -19.09
N ILE A 7 -23.65 -10.31 -20.09
CA ILE A 7 -23.76 -9.63 -21.38
C ILE A 7 -24.55 -8.31 -21.27
N TYR A 8 -25.69 -8.31 -20.55
CA TYR A 8 -26.50 -7.11 -20.39
C TYR A 8 -25.86 -6.09 -19.44
N ASP A 9 -25.15 -6.56 -18.41
CA ASP A 9 -24.41 -5.70 -17.52
C ASP A 9 -23.22 -5.03 -18.26
N SER A 10 -22.54 -5.79 -19.11
CA SER A 10 -21.47 -5.27 -19.96
C SER A 10 -21.98 -4.26 -21.00
N GLU A 11 -23.11 -4.55 -21.64
CA GLU A 11 -23.73 -3.67 -22.62
C GLU A 11 -24.20 -2.36 -21.97
N SER A 12 -24.86 -2.44 -20.81
CA SER A 12 -25.28 -1.27 -20.04
C SER A 12 -24.10 -0.43 -19.57
N THR A 13 -23.03 -1.07 -19.10
CA THR A 13 -21.79 -0.38 -18.69
C THR A 13 -21.11 0.28 -19.87
N GLY A 14 -21.05 -0.40 -21.03
CA GLY A 14 -20.50 0.16 -22.26
C GLY A 14 -21.30 1.38 -22.75
N HIS A 15 -22.63 1.33 -22.67
CA HIS A 15 -23.49 2.45 -23.01
C HIS A 15 -23.30 3.65 -22.08
N LEU A 16 -23.22 3.44 -20.77
CA LEU A 16 -22.92 4.49 -19.81
C LEU A 16 -21.54 5.11 -20.07
N CYS A 17 -20.53 4.29 -20.30
CA CYS A 17 -19.20 4.75 -20.65
C CYS A 17 -19.23 5.64 -21.91
N TRP A 18 -19.94 5.23 -22.94
CA TRP A 18 -20.10 6.03 -24.16
C TRP A 18 -20.77 7.38 -23.91
N ILE A 19 -21.84 7.43 -23.10
CA ILE A 19 -22.50 8.68 -22.70
C ILE A 19 -21.52 9.61 -21.99
N PHE A 20 -20.78 9.12 -21.00
CA PHE A 20 -19.83 9.92 -20.26
C PHE A 20 -18.66 10.42 -21.11
N LEU A 21 -18.14 9.58 -22.03
CA LEU A 21 -17.10 10.01 -22.98
C LEU A 21 -17.60 11.09 -23.94
N LYS A 22 -18.87 10.98 -24.39
CA LYS A 22 -19.51 12.00 -25.24
C LYS A 22 -19.63 13.33 -24.46
N GLU A 23 -20.16 13.29 -23.25
CA GLU A 23 -20.28 14.45 -22.38
C GLU A 23 -18.90 15.08 -22.09
N ALA A 24 -17.89 14.28 -21.78
CA ALA A 24 -16.52 14.74 -21.56
C ALA A 24 -15.97 15.48 -22.78
N LYS A 25 -16.23 14.97 -23.98
CA LYS A 25 -15.81 15.59 -25.23
C LYS A 25 -16.57 16.91 -25.52
N GLU A 26 -17.88 16.91 -25.36
CA GLU A 26 -18.74 18.04 -25.74
C GLU A 26 -18.70 19.19 -24.73
N ASN A 27 -18.62 18.88 -23.43
CA ASN A 27 -18.72 19.85 -22.35
C ASN A 27 -17.39 20.22 -21.69
N HIS A 28 -16.35 19.38 -21.83
CA HIS A 28 -15.08 19.54 -21.12
C HIS A 28 -13.85 19.52 -22.05
N ASP A 29 -14.04 19.51 -23.38
CA ASP A 29 -12.97 19.48 -24.39
C ASP A 29 -11.93 18.37 -24.18
N MET A 30 -12.38 17.20 -23.72
CA MET A 30 -11.55 16.04 -23.47
C MET A 30 -11.53 15.12 -24.68
N HIS A 31 -10.39 14.94 -25.31
CA HIS A 31 -10.24 14.15 -26.53
C HIS A 31 -9.54 12.81 -26.31
N PHE A 32 -8.77 12.68 -25.22
CA PHE A 32 -8.00 11.49 -24.88
C PHE A 32 -8.34 11.00 -23.47
N HIS A 33 -8.17 9.69 -23.23
CA HIS A 33 -8.41 9.11 -21.90
C HIS A 33 -7.53 9.73 -20.78
N ASP A 34 -6.35 10.22 -21.11
CA ASP A 34 -5.47 10.91 -20.15
C ASP A 34 -6.03 12.27 -19.71
N ASP A 35 -6.83 12.91 -20.54
CA ASP A 35 -7.49 14.18 -20.20
C ASP A 35 -8.51 13.97 -19.07
N LEU A 36 -9.22 12.83 -19.06
CA LEU A 36 -10.09 12.44 -17.97
C LEU A 36 -9.33 12.37 -16.63
N ASN A 37 -8.15 11.74 -16.64
CA ASN A 37 -7.32 11.63 -15.43
C ASN A 37 -6.84 13.00 -14.93
N ARG A 38 -6.49 13.91 -15.81
CA ARG A 38 -6.08 15.27 -15.45
C ARG A 38 -7.24 16.04 -14.83
N HIS A 39 -8.41 15.97 -15.42
CA HIS A 39 -9.59 16.69 -14.97
C HIS A 39 -10.17 16.12 -13.66
N ILE A 40 -10.28 14.79 -13.55
CA ILE A 40 -10.72 14.11 -12.32
C ILE A 40 -9.69 14.29 -11.17
N GLY A 41 -8.43 14.52 -11.50
CA GLY A 41 -7.36 14.80 -10.54
C GLY A 41 -7.51 16.14 -9.80
N GLU A 42 -8.41 17.03 -10.23
CA GLU A 42 -8.70 18.29 -9.58
C GLU A 42 -9.86 18.18 -8.57
N GLY A 43 -9.83 18.99 -7.53
CA GLY A 43 -10.90 19.07 -6.53
C GLY A 43 -10.94 17.88 -5.56
N ASP A 44 -12.10 17.29 -5.36
CA ASP A 44 -12.42 16.29 -4.33
C ASP A 44 -12.02 14.84 -4.68
N SER A 45 -11.22 14.63 -5.72
CA SER A 45 -10.78 13.30 -6.16
C SER A 45 -10.12 12.48 -5.04
N TYR A 46 -9.39 13.13 -4.13
CA TYR A 46 -8.77 12.50 -2.97
C TYR A 46 -9.79 11.83 -2.02
N LYS A 47 -11.05 12.28 -2.00
CA LYS A 47 -12.13 11.69 -1.19
C LYS A 47 -12.60 10.35 -1.76
N ARG A 48 -12.53 10.17 -3.08
CA ARG A 48 -12.99 8.97 -3.80
C ARG A 48 -11.89 7.94 -4.00
N ALA A 49 -10.65 8.39 -4.12
CA ALA A 49 -9.51 7.51 -4.28
C ALA A 49 -9.30 6.63 -3.04
N ARG A 50 -8.94 5.36 -3.26
CA ARG A 50 -8.49 4.49 -2.19
C ARG A 50 -7.10 4.93 -1.73
N PRO A 51 -6.90 5.23 -0.43
CA PRO A 51 -5.59 5.57 0.08
C PRO A 51 -4.74 4.31 0.26
N PHE A 52 -3.43 4.44 0.03
CA PHE A 52 -2.43 3.43 0.32
C PHE A 52 -1.54 3.90 1.47
N HIS A 53 -0.97 2.96 2.21
CA HIS A 53 0.04 3.27 3.20
C HIS A 53 1.38 3.60 2.50
N ALA A 54 2.11 4.54 3.06
CA ALA A 54 3.48 4.85 2.70
C ALA A 54 4.25 5.24 3.97
N THR A 55 5.51 4.88 4.02
CA THR A 55 6.44 5.32 5.07
C THR A 55 7.20 6.53 4.54
N ILE A 56 7.32 7.58 5.33
CA ILE A 56 8.05 8.79 4.95
C ILE A 56 9.11 9.09 6.01
N LEU A 57 10.36 9.11 5.61
CA LEU A 57 11.51 9.42 6.46
C LEU A 57 12.10 10.78 6.06
N ALA A 58 12.29 11.67 7.03
CA ALA A 58 13.01 12.92 6.81
C ALA A 58 14.53 12.69 6.99
N THR A 59 15.30 12.96 5.97
CA THR A 59 16.77 12.78 5.97
C THR A 59 17.54 14.08 6.18
N THR A 60 16.85 15.22 6.06
CA THR A 60 17.43 16.57 6.21
C THR A 60 16.47 17.48 6.98
N GLN A 61 16.97 18.63 7.45
CA GLN A 61 16.12 19.66 8.06
C GLN A 61 15.08 20.22 7.09
N ALA A 62 15.41 20.34 5.80
CA ALA A 62 14.46 20.70 4.76
C ALA A 62 13.37 19.63 4.61
N GLY A 63 13.76 18.35 4.60
CA GLY A 63 12.84 17.21 4.58
C GLY A 63 11.94 17.18 5.80
N LEU A 64 12.45 17.44 7.00
CA LEU A 64 11.63 17.53 8.21
C LEU A 64 10.57 18.63 8.11
N LYS A 65 10.95 19.80 7.59
CA LYS A 65 10.00 20.89 7.32
C LYS A 65 8.93 20.47 6.30
N ASN A 66 9.34 19.77 5.25
CA ASN A 66 8.41 19.27 4.22
C ASN A 66 7.47 18.21 4.78
N LEU A 67 7.97 17.32 5.64
CA LEU A 67 7.15 16.32 6.34
C LEU A 67 6.07 16.99 7.19
N PHE A 68 6.40 18.00 7.99
CA PHE A 68 5.43 18.76 8.77
C PHE A 68 4.37 19.44 7.90
N LYS A 69 4.76 20.01 6.74
CA LYS A 69 3.81 20.58 5.79
C LYS A 69 2.85 19.51 5.25
N LEU A 70 3.36 18.33 4.84
CA LEU A 70 2.55 17.23 4.35
C LEU A 70 1.55 16.75 5.41
N ILE A 71 1.98 16.62 6.67
CA ILE A 71 1.10 16.25 7.78
C ILE A 71 0.03 17.31 8.00
N SER A 72 0.40 18.60 8.01
CA SER A 72 -0.56 19.68 8.15
C SER A 72 -1.59 19.69 7.03
N MET A 73 -1.14 19.60 5.77
CA MET A 73 -2.03 19.54 4.60
C MET A 73 -2.95 18.31 4.64
N SER A 74 -2.47 17.16 5.07
CA SER A 74 -3.27 15.94 5.15
C SER A 74 -4.41 16.05 6.17
N ASN A 75 -4.24 16.86 7.21
CA ASN A 75 -5.23 17.05 8.27
C ASN A 75 -6.15 18.25 8.03
N VAL A 76 -5.69 19.28 7.30
CA VAL A 76 -6.45 20.50 7.06
C VAL A 76 -7.13 20.47 5.68
N ASP A 77 -6.35 20.20 4.63
CA ASP A 77 -6.83 20.34 3.25
C ASP A 77 -7.36 19.01 2.67
N TYR A 78 -6.77 17.89 3.08
CA TYR A 78 -7.03 16.57 2.48
C TYR A 78 -7.56 15.53 3.47
N PHE A 79 -8.18 15.96 4.55
CA PHE A 79 -8.81 15.06 5.51
C PHE A 79 -10.14 14.51 4.95
N PHE A 80 -10.23 13.20 4.83
CA PHE A 80 -11.50 12.53 4.57
C PHE A 80 -11.50 11.15 5.24
N ARG A 81 -12.23 11.05 6.37
CA ARG A 81 -12.22 9.90 7.30
C ARG A 81 -10.88 9.64 7.98
N VAL A 82 -9.79 9.74 7.22
CA VAL A 82 -8.39 9.69 7.67
C VAL A 82 -7.61 10.77 6.95
N PRO A 83 -6.46 11.24 7.51
CA PRO A 83 -5.55 12.14 6.80
C PRO A 83 -5.03 11.48 5.52
N ARG A 84 -5.01 12.23 4.41
CA ARG A 84 -4.56 11.75 3.09
C ARG A 84 -3.53 12.71 2.51
N ILE A 85 -2.58 12.16 1.78
CA ILE A 85 -1.57 12.95 1.07
C ILE A 85 -1.69 12.63 -0.42
N PRO A 86 -2.19 13.56 -1.25
CA PRO A 86 -2.16 13.38 -2.69
C PRO A 86 -0.73 13.19 -3.20
N ARG A 87 -0.52 12.23 -4.12
CA ARG A 87 0.79 11.95 -4.71
C ARG A 87 1.44 13.19 -5.33
N SER A 88 0.64 14.07 -5.93
CA SER A 88 1.10 15.33 -6.51
C SER A 88 1.71 16.28 -5.45
N GLN A 89 1.14 16.34 -4.25
CA GLN A 89 1.67 17.13 -3.14
C GLN A 89 2.93 16.49 -2.54
N LEU A 90 2.92 15.16 -2.41
CA LEU A 90 4.10 14.42 -1.96
C LEU A 90 5.27 14.63 -2.93
N SER A 91 5.02 14.60 -4.24
CA SER A 91 6.05 14.86 -5.26
C SER A 91 6.60 16.27 -5.18
N LYS A 92 5.76 17.29 -4.93
CA LYS A 92 6.20 18.70 -4.79
C LYS A 92 7.07 18.93 -3.56
N LEU A 93 6.84 18.21 -2.48
CA LEU A 93 7.53 18.37 -1.20
C LEU A 93 8.55 17.25 -0.93
N ARG A 94 8.96 16.52 -1.96
CA ARG A 94 9.81 15.32 -1.84
C ARG A 94 11.25 15.61 -1.40
N GLU A 95 11.73 16.84 -1.55
CA GLU A 95 13.10 17.19 -1.19
C GLU A 95 13.42 16.86 0.28
N GLY A 96 14.51 16.09 0.49
CA GLY A 96 14.96 15.64 1.81
C GLY A 96 14.08 14.58 2.46
N LEU A 97 13.21 13.90 1.69
CA LEU A 97 12.37 12.80 2.12
C LEU A 97 12.76 11.50 1.40
N LEU A 98 12.70 10.39 2.10
CA LEU A 98 12.68 9.03 1.56
C LEU A 98 11.28 8.45 1.73
N ILE A 99 10.76 7.87 0.65
CA ILE A 99 9.41 7.29 0.62
C ILE A 99 9.53 5.78 0.47
N GLY A 100 9.05 5.06 1.48
CA GLY A 100 8.99 3.60 1.53
C GLY A 100 7.63 3.05 1.15
N SER A 101 7.62 1.80 0.70
CA SER A 101 6.40 1.12 0.22
C SER A 101 5.44 0.67 1.32
N ALA A 102 5.83 0.78 2.57
CA ALA A 102 5.08 0.36 3.76
C ALA A 102 4.65 -1.13 3.76
N CYS A 103 3.48 -1.44 4.28
CA CYS A 103 2.98 -2.77 4.60
C CYS A 103 2.09 -3.37 3.48
N SER A 104 1.31 -4.42 3.81
CA SER A 104 0.32 -5.04 2.92
C SER A 104 -0.75 -4.09 2.39
N ASN A 105 -0.98 -2.96 3.06
CA ASN A 105 -1.87 -1.90 2.58
C ASN A 105 -1.11 -0.85 1.73
N GLY A 106 0.15 -1.08 1.42
CA GLY A 106 0.95 -0.28 0.51
C GLY A 106 0.62 -0.58 -0.95
N GLU A 107 0.83 0.42 -1.80
CA GLU A 107 0.47 0.34 -3.23
C GLU A 107 1.20 -0.78 -3.98
N ILE A 108 2.49 -1.02 -3.64
CA ILE A 108 3.31 -2.02 -4.34
C ILE A 108 2.84 -3.44 -3.98
N PHE A 109 2.64 -3.70 -2.68
CA PHE A 109 2.21 -5.02 -2.22
C PHE A 109 0.82 -5.38 -2.76
N GLU A 110 -0.12 -4.42 -2.74
CA GLU A 110 -1.45 -4.63 -3.30
C GLU A 110 -1.41 -4.85 -4.82
N ALA A 111 -0.59 -4.08 -5.54
CA ALA A 111 -0.40 -4.29 -6.98
C ALA A 111 0.17 -5.69 -7.28
N MET A 112 1.11 -6.17 -6.46
CA MET A 112 1.66 -7.52 -6.59
C MET A 112 0.58 -8.59 -6.44
N MET A 113 -0.29 -8.48 -5.43
CA MET A 113 -1.36 -9.45 -5.19
C MET A 113 -2.43 -9.44 -6.29
N GLN A 114 -2.83 -8.25 -6.76
CA GLN A 114 -4.01 -8.10 -7.62
C GLN A 114 -3.69 -8.05 -9.11
N LYS A 115 -2.51 -7.55 -9.49
CA LYS A 115 -2.16 -7.22 -10.88
C LYS A 115 -0.85 -7.86 -11.35
N GLY A 116 -0.11 -8.47 -10.43
CA GLY A 116 1.14 -9.17 -10.73
C GLY A 116 2.39 -8.28 -10.77
N VAL A 117 3.50 -8.91 -11.14
CA VAL A 117 4.86 -8.40 -11.01
C VAL A 117 5.09 -7.09 -11.80
N GLU A 118 4.63 -7.03 -13.03
CA GLU A 118 4.89 -5.88 -13.91
C GLU A 118 4.24 -4.59 -13.38
N GLU A 119 3.00 -4.67 -12.91
CA GLU A 119 2.34 -3.49 -12.33
C GLU A 119 2.97 -3.09 -11.00
N ALA A 120 3.32 -4.06 -10.13
CA ALA A 120 4.05 -3.80 -8.90
C ALA A 120 5.39 -3.10 -9.17
N LYS A 121 6.14 -3.57 -10.17
CA LYS A 121 7.40 -2.96 -10.62
C LYS A 121 7.19 -1.53 -11.14
N ASN A 122 6.12 -1.31 -11.89
CA ASN A 122 5.80 0.03 -12.38
C ASN A 122 5.48 0.99 -11.23
N ARG A 123 4.71 0.55 -10.22
CA ARG A 123 4.40 1.33 -9.01
C ARG A 123 5.65 1.59 -8.16
N ALA A 124 6.54 0.59 -8.06
CA ALA A 124 7.78 0.68 -7.30
C ALA A 124 8.71 1.83 -7.75
N LYS A 125 8.63 2.26 -9.00
CA LYS A 125 9.43 3.39 -9.52
C LYS A 125 9.25 4.69 -8.74
N PHE A 126 8.07 4.89 -8.14
CA PHE A 126 7.77 6.09 -7.36
C PHE A 126 8.48 6.12 -6.00
N TYR A 127 8.69 4.98 -5.38
CA TYR A 127 9.23 4.85 -4.03
C TYR A 127 10.76 4.86 -4.03
N ASP A 128 11.37 5.29 -2.93
CA ASP A 128 12.84 5.30 -2.79
C ASP A 128 13.36 3.95 -2.34
N TYR A 129 12.59 3.23 -1.52
CA TYR A 129 12.92 1.88 -1.05
C TYR A 129 11.66 1.02 -0.92
N ILE A 130 11.86 -0.30 -0.90
CA ILE A 130 10.79 -1.30 -0.78
C ILE A 130 10.89 -1.95 0.59
N GLU A 131 9.75 -2.08 1.27
CA GLU A 131 9.65 -2.78 2.55
C GLU A 131 9.06 -4.17 2.35
N VAL A 132 9.64 -5.16 3.01
CA VAL A 132 9.11 -6.51 3.15
C VAL A 132 9.00 -6.86 4.64
N MET A 133 8.04 -7.68 5.01
CA MET A 133 7.75 -8.02 6.39
C MET A 133 7.78 -9.53 6.59
N PRO A 134 7.99 -10.03 7.84
CA PRO A 134 7.88 -11.44 8.17
C PRO A 134 6.52 -12.03 7.76
N LYS A 135 6.52 -13.29 7.32
CA LYS A 135 5.28 -14.00 6.90
C LYS A 135 4.14 -13.93 7.94
N PRO A 136 4.38 -14.08 9.25
CA PRO A 136 3.32 -13.98 10.25
C PRO A 136 2.63 -12.60 10.31
N VAL A 137 3.26 -11.55 9.79
CA VAL A 137 2.64 -10.22 9.66
C VAL A 137 1.57 -10.22 8.54
N TYR A 138 1.77 -11.05 7.52
CA TYR A 138 0.85 -11.18 6.38
C TYR A 138 -0.16 -12.32 6.55
N ALA A 139 -0.07 -13.14 7.59
CA ALA A 139 -0.93 -14.31 7.81
C ALA A 139 -2.46 -14.01 7.69
N PRO A 140 -2.98 -12.85 8.17
CA PRO A 140 -4.38 -12.50 7.97
C PRO A 140 -4.83 -12.44 6.50
N LEU A 141 -3.92 -12.24 5.54
CA LEU A 141 -4.26 -12.25 4.12
C LEU A 141 -4.66 -13.64 3.62
N ILE A 142 -4.11 -14.69 4.23
CA ILE A 142 -4.48 -16.08 3.92
C ILE A 142 -5.88 -16.37 4.48
N GLU A 143 -6.18 -15.95 5.71
CA GLU A 143 -7.52 -16.09 6.29
C GLU A 143 -8.60 -15.35 5.51
N GLN A 144 -8.23 -14.23 4.87
CA GLN A 144 -9.10 -13.43 4.02
C GLN A 144 -9.19 -13.95 2.58
N GLU A 145 -8.54 -15.08 2.28
CA GLU A 145 -8.47 -15.67 0.94
C GLU A 145 -7.89 -14.73 -0.14
N LEU A 146 -7.16 -13.68 0.29
CA LEU A 146 -6.46 -12.75 -0.61
C LEU A 146 -5.15 -13.34 -1.13
N VAL A 147 -4.55 -14.25 -0.36
CA VAL A 147 -3.39 -15.07 -0.71
C VAL A 147 -3.74 -16.52 -0.37
N LYS A 148 -3.43 -17.48 -1.23
CA LYS A 148 -3.89 -18.85 -1.07
C LYS A 148 -3.22 -19.59 0.08
N ASN A 149 -1.91 -19.39 0.25
CA ASN A 149 -1.11 -20.12 1.22
C ASN A 149 0.22 -19.41 1.51
N GLU A 150 1.02 -19.99 2.39
CA GLU A 150 2.31 -19.43 2.80
C GLU A 150 3.36 -19.43 1.68
N ALA A 151 3.32 -20.40 0.77
CA ALA A 151 4.22 -20.45 -0.38
C ALA A 151 3.97 -19.28 -1.34
N ASP A 152 2.71 -18.90 -1.56
CA ASP A 152 2.36 -17.72 -2.35
C ASP A 152 2.84 -16.42 -1.67
N LEU A 153 2.83 -16.34 -0.33
CA LEU A 153 3.43 -15.21 0.40
C LEU A 153 4.95 -15.14 0.19
N GLU A 154 5.65 -16.30 0.24
CA GLU A 154 7.08 -16.37 -0.04
C GLU A 154 7.40 -15.94 -1.47
N GLU A 155 6.57 -16.32 -2.43
CA GLU A 155 6.71 -15.89 -3.82
C GLU A 155 6.51 -14.38 -3.96
N ILE A 156 5.49 -13.80 -3.32
CA ILE A 156 5.24 -12.35 -3.31
C ILE A 156 6.46 -11.62 -2.75
N ILE A 157 6.95 -12.01 -1.57
CA ILE A 157 8.11 -11.39 -0.93
C ILE A 157 9.36 -11.51 -1.83
N SER A 158 9.61 -12.71 -2.39
CA SER A 158 10.73 -12.95 -3.30
C SER A 158 10.67 -12.06 -4.53
N ASN A 159 9.48 -11.88 -5.10
CA ASN A 159 9.29 -11.00 -6.26
C ASN A 159 9.47 -9.52 -5.91
N LEU A 160 9.08 -9.08 -4.71
CA LEU A 160 9.36 -7.71 -4.23
C LEU A 160 10.86 -7.45 -4.09
N VAL A 161 11.63 -8.42 -3.59
CA VAL A 161 13.09 -8.35 -3.52
C VAL A 161 13.69 -8.23 -4.93
N LYS A 162 13.27 -9.10 -5.87
CA LYS A 162 13.72 -9.04 -7.27
C LYS A 162 13.41 -7.70 -7.93
N ILE A 163 12.23 -7.13 -7.69
CA ILE A 163 11.85 -5.80 -8.20
C ILE A 163 12.82 -4.73 -7.67
N GLY A 164 13.18 -4.81 -6.38
CA GLY A 164 14.18 -3.92 -5.79
C GLY A 164 15.52 -4.02 -6.51
N ASP A 165 16.01 -5.24 -6.71
CA ASP A 165 17.27 -5.51 -7.40
C ASP A 165 17.24 -5.00 -8.86
N GLU A 166 16.17 -5.27 -9.60
CA GLU A 166 16.01 -4.83 -10.99
C GLU A 166 15.91 -3.30 -11.14
N LEU A 167 15.36 -2.61 -10.15
CA LEU A 167 15.22 -1.15 -10.14
C LEU A 167 16.40 -0.44 -9.45
N GLY A 168 17.37 -1.19 -8.91
CA GLY A 168 18.48 -0.64 -8.13
C GLY A 168 18.02 0.06 -6.86
N LYS A 169 16.94 -0.43 -6.22
CA LYS A 169 16.37 0.13 -4.99
C LYS A 169 16.69 -0.74 -3.80
N LEU A 170 16.90 -0.09 -2.65
CA LEU A 170 17.06 -0.78 -1.39
C LEU A 170 15.77 -1.55 -1.04
N VAL A 171 15.93 -2.77 -0.60
CA VAL A 171 14.86 -3.55 0.01
C VAL A 171 15.18 -3.75 1.48
N VAL A 172 14.27 -3.40 2.36
CA VAL A 172 14.46 -3.47 3.82
C VAL A 172 13.41 -4.35 4.48
N ALA A 173 13.84 -5.19 5.40
CA ALA A 173 12.95 -5.99 6.23
C ALA A 173 12.47 -5.16 7.42
N THR A 174 11.16 -4.96 7.55
CA THR A 174 10.53 -4.25 8.66
C THR A 174 9.56 -5.12 9.42
N GLY A 175 9.41 -4.90 10.75
CA GLY A 175 8.63 -5.78 11.61
C GLY A 175 7.15 -5.41 11.76
N ASN A 176 6.72 -4.24 11.29
CA ASN A 176 5.39 -3.68 11.58
C ASN A 176 5.03 -3.75 13.07
N VAL A 177 5.99 -3.38 13.94
CA VAL A 177 5.91 -3.59 15.38
C VAL A 177 4.82 -2.77 16.05
N HIS A 178 3.98 -3.42 16.86
CA HIS A 178 2.93 -2.80 17.64
C HIS A 178 3.00 -3.12 19.15
N TYR A 179 3.78 -4.10 19.54
CA TYR A 179 4.01 -4.48 20.94
C TYR A 179 5.38 -5.16 21.09
N LEU A 180 5.88 -5.24 22.32
CA LEU A 180 7.26 -5.67 22.59
C LEU A 180 7.41 -7.19 22.51
N ASN A 181 6.72 -7.94 23.34
CA ASN A 181 6.86 -9.39 23.45
C ASN A 181 5.69 -10.12 22.78
N GLU A 182 5.88 -11.35 22.34
CA GLU A 182 4.81 -12.11 21.65
C GLU A 182 3.55 -12.29 22.53
N GLU A 183 3.74 -12.49 23.84
CA GLU A 183 2.64 -12.59 24.81
C GLU A 183 1.82 -11.30 24.95
N ASP A 184 2.35 -10.13 24.61
CA ASP A 184 1.66 -8.85 24.66
C ASP A 184 0.56 -8.73 23.58
N ALA A 185 0.47 -9.69 22.67
CA ALA A 185 -0.60 -9.77 21.66
C ALA A 185 -2.00 -9.70 22.29
N ILE A 186 -2.15 -10.20 23.52
CA ILE A 186 -3.44 -10.15 24.24
C ILE A 186 -3.90 -8.72 24.51
N TYR A 187 -2.98 -7.81 24.86
CA TYR A 187 -3.33 -6.40 25.11
C TYR A 187 -3.78 -5.70 23.85
N ARG A 188 -3.11 -5.98 22.72
CA ARG A 188 -3.55 -5.48 21.42
C ARG A 188 -4.94 -6.00 21.05
N LYS A 189 -5.20 -7.29 21.26
CA LYS A 189 -6.50 -7.89 20.99
C LYS A 189 -7.61 -7.22 21.81
N ILE A 190 -7.37 -6.97 23.09
CA ILE A 190 -8.33 -6.27 23.97
C ILE A 190 -8.56 -4.85 23.47
N LEU A 191 -7.48 -4.11 23.15
CA LEU A 191 -7.57 -2.73 22.67
C LEU A 191 -8.39 -2.66 21.36
N VAL A 192 -8.07 -3.48 20.38
CA VAL A 192 -8.80 -3.54 19.11
C VAL A 192 -10.26 -3.94 19.31
N GLY A 193 -10.51 -4.91 20.20
CA GLY A 193 -11.86 -5.33 20.55
C GLY A 193 -12.69 -4.22 21.22
N SER A 194 -12.06 -3.37 22.04
CA SER A 194 -12.74 -2.26 22.70
C SER A 194 -13.17 -1.13 21.74
N MET A 195 -12.59 -1.06 20.56
CA MET A 195 -12.94 -0.05 19.54
C MET A 195 -14.31 -0.31 18.86
N GLY A 196 -15.00 -1.37 19.27
CA GLY A 196 -16.35 -1.71 18.80
C GLY A 196 -16.39 -2.60 17.56
N GLY A 197 -17.54 -3.26 17.36
CA GLY A 197 -17.74 -4.31 16.35
C GLY A 197 -17.67 -3.83 14.89
N ALA A 198 -17.72 -2.52 14.64
CA ALA A 198 -17.56 -1.95 13.31
C ALA A 198 -16.10 -1.88 12.84
N ASN A 199 -15.12 -2.10 13.73
CA ASN A 199 -13.71 -2.07 13.39
C ASN A 199 -13.36 -3.28 12.50
N PRO A 200 -12.86 -3.09 11.26
CA PRO A 200 -12.48 -4.20 10.37
C PRO A 200 -11.46 -5.17 10.98
N LEU A 201 -10.60 -4.69 11.89
CA LEU A 201 -9.60 -5.52 12.59
C LEU A 201 -10.22 -6.58 13.51
N ASN A 202 -11.50 -6.46 13.87
CA ASN A 202 -12.20 -7.46 14.69
C ASN A 202 -12.74 -8.63 13.87
N ARG A 203 -12.67 -8.59 12.55
CA ARG A 203 -13.25 -9.61 11.66
C ARG A 203 -12.35 -10.80 11.42
N HIS A 204 -11.05 -10.65 11.63
CA HIS A 204 -10.03 -11.65 11.34
C HIS A 204 -9.04 -11.73 12.50
N SER A 205 -8.19 -12.75 12.52
CA SER A 205 -7.08 -12.81 13.46
C SER A 205 -6.15 -11.61 13.28
N LEU A 206 -5.57 -11.14 14.38
CA LEU A 206 -4.58 -10.09 14.34
C LEU A 206 -3.23 -10.65 13.89
N PRO A 207 -2.45 -9.90 13.09
CA PRO A 207 -1.12 -10.34 12.70
C PRO A 207 -0.18 -10.41 13.92
N LYS A 208 0.86 -11.25 13.83
CA LYS A 208 1.93 -11.31 14.80
C LYS A 208 2.92 -10.17 14.55
N VAL A 209 2.82 -9.11 15.33
CA VAL A 209 3.54 -7.84 15.15
C VAL A 209 4.32 -7.42 16.40
N HIS A 210 4.91 -8.39 17.09
CA HIS A 210 5.84 -8.15 18.18
C HIS A 210 7.21 -7.68 17.66
N PHE A 211 7.99 -7.06 18.53
CA PHE A 211 9.37 -6.70 18.23
C PHE A 211 10.21 -7.98 18.07
N ARG A 212 10.90 -8.11 16.95
CA ARG A 212 11.82 -9.21 16.66
C ARG A 212 13.26 -8.73 16.74
N THR A 213 14.11 -9.52 17.34
CA THR A 213 15.56 -9.33 17.30
C THR A 213 16.10 -9.54 15.88
N THR A 214 17.36 -9.15 15.65
CA THR A 214 18.01 -9.37 14.34
C THR A 214 18.04 -10.86 13.97
N ASP A 215 18.34 -11.75 14.93
CA ASP A 215 18.40 -13.19 14.67
C ASP A 215 17.02 -13.77 14.33
N GLU A 216 15.97 -13.32 15.01
CA GLU A 216 14.59 -13.69 14.68
C GLU A 216 14.19 -13.19 13.30
N MET A 217 14.54 -11.95 12.96
CA MET A 217 14.30 -11.40 11.61
C MET A 217 15.05 -12.20 10.53
N LEU A 218 16.31 -12.54 10.75
CA LEU A 218 17.09 -13.38 9.83
C LEU A 218 16.42 -14.75 9.64
N THR A 219 15.90 -15.34 10.70
CA THR A 219 15.19 -16.62 10.68
C THR A 219 13.91 -16.53 9.83
N GLU A 220 13.13 -15.47 9.98
CA GLU A 220 11.89 -15.24 9.22
C GLU A 220 12.11 -15.14 7.70
N PHE A 221 13.29 -14.67 7.27
CA PHE A 221 13.62 -14.49 5.85
C PHE A 221 14.56 -15.56 5.28
N GLN A 222 14.83 -16.65 6.00
CA GLN A 222 15.72 -17.75 5.55
C GLN A 222 15.29 -18.37 4.21
N PHE A 223 14.01 -18.34 3.87
CA PHE A 223 13.48 -18.86 2.60
C PHE A 223 14.02 -18.11 1.37
N LEU A 224 14.51 -16.88 1.53
CA LEU A 224 15.17 -16.10 0.47
C LEU A 224 16.63 -16.48 0.24
N GLY A 225 17.21 -17.36 1.11
CA GLY A 225 18.63 -17.63 1.17
C GLY A 225 19.39 -16.69 2.11
N GLN A 226 20.47 -17.19 2.68
CA GLN A 226 21.21 -16.51 3.76
C GLN A 226 21.74 -15.12 3.36
N ASP A 227 22.29 -14.99 2.14
CA ASP A 227 22.86 -13.72 1.67
C ASP A 227 21.79 -12.65 1.48
N VAL A 228 20.66 -13.02 0.88
CA VAL A 228 19.54 -12.09 0.67
C VAL A 228 18.92 -11.69 2.01
N ALA A 229 18.67 -12.66 2.90
CA ALA A 229 18.14 -12.37 4.23
C ALA A 229 19.03 -11.40 5.01
N LYS A 230 20.37 -11.63 5.00
CA LYS A 230 21.33 -10.74 5.66
C LYS A 230 21.30 -9.33 5.06
N ARG A 231 21.28 -9.22 3.73
CA ARG A 231 21.24 -7.93 3.02
C ARG A 231 20.01 -7.10 3.39
N ILE A 232 18.81 -7.69 3.41
CA ILE A 232 17.57 -6.94 3.67
C ILE A 232 17.32 -6.65 5.15
N VAL A 233 17.95 -7.41 6.08
CA VAL A 233 17.75 -7.27 7.54
C VAL A 233 18.84 -6.41 8.17
N VAL A 234 20.10 -6.51 7.71
CA VAL A 234 21.30 -5.97 8.41
C VAL A 234 22.02 -4.89 7.61
N GLU A 235 22.10 -5.02 6.30
CA GLU A 235 22.84 -4.14 5.39
C GLU A 235 21.91 -3.10 4.74
#